data_b872d65ee3320787a170fbb7f8ee5abc
#
_entry.id   b872d65ee3320787a170fbb7f8ee5abc
#
_cell.length_a   1.000
_cell.length_b   1.000
_cell.length_c   1.000
_cell.angle_alpha   90.00
_cell.angle_beta   90.00
_cell.angle_gamma   90.00
#
_symmetry.space_group_name_H-M   'P 1'
#
loop_
_entity.id
_entity.type
_entity.pdbx_description
1 polymer ?
#
loop_
_entity_poly.entity_id
_entity_poly.type
_entity_poly.pdbx_seq_one_letter_code
_entity_poly.pdbx_strand_id
1 'polypeptide(L)' 'MSLTSHLQELKRKHEDLSDAVEQAQRSPGIDGLEVSRLKKEKLHLKEEISRLSAG' A
#
# COMPACT_ATOMS: atom_id res chain seq x y z
N MET A 1 -17.85 6.04 -11.15
CA MET A 1 -16.75 5.07 -11.25
C MET A 1 -17.26 3.66 -10.99
N SER A 2 -16.78 2.71 -11.78
CA SER A 2 -17.13 1.32 -11.56
C SER A 2 -16.29 0.73 -10.43
N LEU A 3 -16.77 -0.36 -9.85
CA LEU A 3 -16.04 -1.06 -8.80
C LEU A 3 -14.68 -1.55 -9.32
N THR A 4 -14.63 -1.98 -10.58
CA THR A 4 -13.40 -2.44 -11.20
C THR A 4 -12.35 -1.32 -11.27
N SER A 5 -12.76 -0.13 -11.65
CA SER A 5 -11.85 1.03 -11.71
C SER A 5 -11.33 1.38 -10.32
N HIS A 6 -12.20 1.35 -9.33
CA HIS A 6 -11.81 1.64 -7.95
C HIS A 6 -10.80 0.61 -7.43
N LEU A 7 -11.04 -0.67 -7.73
CA LEU A 7 -10.14 -1.75 -7.36
C LEU A 7 -8.76 -1.58 -8.01
N GLN A 8 -8.74 -1.23 -9.29
CA GLN A 8 -7.50 -1.00 -10.00
C GLN A 8 -6.70 0.14 -9.39
N GLU A 9 -7.37 1.21 -9.00
CA GLU A 9 -6.72 2.34 -8.33
C GLU A 9 -6.10 1.92 -7.00
N LEU A 10 -6.84 1.14 -6.21
CA LEU A 10 -6.34 0.65 -4.93
C LEU A 10 -5.13 -0.26 -5.12
N LYS A 11 -5.19 -1.14 -6.11
CA LYS A 11 -4.07 -2.03 -6.42
C LYS A 11 -2.83 -1.25 -6.82
N ARG A 12 -3.01 -0.20 -7.61
CA ARG A 12 -1.91 0.66 -8.03
C ARG A 12 -1.29 1.37 -6.84
N LYS A 13 -2.12 1.91 -5.97
CA LYS A 13 -1.63 2.56 -4.75
C LYS A 13 -0.87 1.59 -3.86
N HIS A 14 -1.37 0.37 -3.75
CA HIS A 14 -0.70 -0.67 -2.99
C HIS A 14 0.68 -0.97 -3.57
N GLU A 15 0.77 -1.05 -4.89
CA GLU A 15 2.04 -1.28 -5.58
C GLU A 15 3.02 -0.14 -5.35
N ASP A 16 2.54 1.11 -5.48
CA ASP A 16 3.35 2.30 -5.22
C ASP A 16 3.87 2.32 -3.78
N LEU A 17 3.02 1.99 -2.83
CA LEU A 17 3.41 1.92 -1.42
C LEU A 17 4.40 0.78 -1.18
N SER A 18 4.23 -0.33 -1.87
CA SER A 18 5.16 -1.46 -1.76
C SER A 18 6.57 -1.04 -2.18
N ASP A 19 6.66 -0.31 -3.30
CA ASP A 19 7.93 0.22 -3.76
C ASP A 19 8.52 1.22 -2.78
N ALA A 20 7.68 2.09 -2.24
CA ALA A 20 8.11 3.08 -1.26
C ALA A 20 8.66 2.42 0.00
N VAL A 21 8.01 1.37 0.48
CA VAL A 21 8.46 0.61 1.64
C VAL A 21 9.83 -0.02 1.36
N GLU A 22 9.97 -0.61 0.18
CA GLU A 22 11.22 -1.25 -0.21
C GLU A 22 12.36 -0.26 -0.25
N GLN A 23 12.14 0.90 -0.87
CA GLN A 23 13.14 1.96 -0.94
C GLN A 23 13.48 2.51 0.45
N ALA A 24 12.46 2.68 1.29
CA ALA A 24 12.65 3.17 2.64
C ALA A 24 13.50 2.21 3.47
N GLN A 25 13.29 0.91 3.32
CA GLN A 25 14.06 -0.10 4.04
C GLN A 25 15.52 -0.14 3.58
N ARG A 26 15.79 0.25 2.35
CA ARG A 26 17.15 0.32 1.82
C ARG A 26 17.89 1.59 2.21
N SER A 27 17.15 2.61 2.62
CA SER A 27 17.75 3.90 2.99
C SER A 27 18.36 3.83 4.38
N PRO A 28 19.67 4.02 4.52
CA PRO A 28 20.31 3.90 5.83
C PRO A 28 19.98 5.02 6.80
N GLY A 29 19.45 6.13 6.31
CA GLY A 29 19.11 7.26 7.15
C GLY A 29 17.63 7.44 7.44
N ILE A 30 16.80 6.49 7.02
CA ILE A 30 15.35 6.63 7.21
C ILE A 30 14.93 6.32 8.65
N ASP A 31 13.94 7.06 9.12
CA ASP A 31 13.36 6.83 10.44
C ASP A 31 12.50 5.57 10.44
N GLY A 32 12.66 4.74 11.46
CA GLY A 32 11.86 3.53 11.60
C GLY A 32 10.37 3.79 11.70
N LEU A 33 9.99 4.95 12.21
CA LEU A 33 8.58 5.34 12.27
C LEU A 33 7.98 5.53 10.89
N GLU A 34 8.75 6.07 9.96
CA GLU A 34 8.29 6.28 8.59
C GLU A 34 8.07 4.95 7.88
N VAL A 35 8.97 4.01 8.06
CA VAL A 35 8.83 2.66 7.52
C VAL A 35 7.56 2.00 8.08
N SER A 36 7.33 2.13 9.38
CA SER A 36 6.15 1.58 10.03
C SER A 36 4.87 2.18 9.47
N ARG A 37 4.86 3.48 9.23
CA ARG A 37 3.70 4.17 8.64
C ARG A 37 3.39 3.64 7.24
N LEU A 38 4.42 3.52 6.42
CA LEU A 38 4.26 3.02 5.05
C LEU A 38 3.74 1.59 5.05
N LYS A 39 4.24 0.76 5.95
CA LYS A 39 3.77 -0.61 6.09
C LYS A 39 2.32 -0.67 6.53
N LYS A 40 1.92 0.22 7.44
CA LYS A 40 0.54 0.31 7.89
C LYS A 40 -0.40 0.70 6.76
N GLU A 41 -0.03 1.72 6.00
CA GLU A 41 -0.82 2.15 4.85
C GLU A 41 -0.97 1.04 3.82
N LYS A 42 0.12 0.35 3.54
CA LYS A 42 0.11 -0.79 2.63
C LYS A 42 -0.85 -1.87 3.11
N LEU A 43 -0.82 -2.17 4.39
CA LEU A 43 -1.72 -3.17 4.98
C LEU A 43 -3.18 -2.76 4.87
N HIS A 44 -3.48 -1.48 5.14
CA HIS A 44 -4.84 -0.95 5.00
C HIS A 44 -5.36 -1.10 3.58
N LEU A 45 -4.53 -0.77 2.60
CA LEU A 45 -4.92 -0.93 1.19
C LEU A 45 -5.14 -2.38 0.83
N LYS A 46 -4.29 -3.27 1.33
CA LYS A 46 -4.45 -4.70 1.10
C LYS A 46 -5.76 -5.22 1.66
N GLU A 47 -6.12 -4.79 2.85
CA GLU A 47 -7.38 -5.17 3.49
C GLU A 47 -8.58 -4.66 2.69
N GLU A 48 -8.49 -3.43 2.22
CA GLU A 48 -9.56 -2.84 1.42
C GLU A 48 -9.73 -3.57 0.10
N ILE A 49 -8.64 -3.88 -0.58
CA ILE A 49 -8.65 -4.65 -1.82
C ILE A 49 -9.26 -6.03 -1.57
N SER A 50 -8.85 -6.69 -0.51
CA SER A 50 -9.35 -8.02 -0.15
C SER A 50 -10.85 -7.98 0.13
N ARG A 51 -11.29 -6.97 0.84
CA ARG A 51 -12.70 -6.81 1.18
C ARG A 51 -13.56 -6.61 -0.05
N LEU A 52 -13.11 -5.78 -0.97
CA LEU A 52 -13.83 -5.51 -2.22
C LEU A 52 -13.79 -6.71 -3.17
N SER A 53 -12.70 -7.47 -3.16
CA SER A 53 -12.56 -8.65 -4.01
C SER A 53 -13.35 -9.84 -3.50
N ALA A 54 -13.53 -9.92 -2.20
CA ALA A 54 -14.24 -11.05 -1.57
C ALA A 54 -15.76 -10.93 -1.68
N GLY A 55 -16.24 -9.73 -1.95
CA GLY A 55 -17.67 -9.51 -2.10
C GLY A 55 -18.21 -9.95 -3.42
#